data_222dd9e5d3bae41d13a34a66205f29cc
#
_entry.id   222dd9e5d3bae41d13a34a66205f29cc
#
_cell.length_a   1.000
_cell.length_b   1.000
_cell.length_c   1.000
_cell.angle_alpha   90.00
_cell.angle_beta   90.00
_cell.angle_gamma   90.00
#
_symmetry.space_group_name_H-M   'P 1'
#
loop_
_entity.id
_entity.type
_entity.pdbx_description
1 polymer ?
#
loop_
_entity_poly.entity_id
_entity_poly.type
_entity_poly.pdbx_seq_one_letter_code
_entity_poly.pdbx_strand_id
1 'polypeptide(L)'
;TNDVVVASPKNGIIPMQLVRHAYLHYEIEPLLYAHENSMDRMMPILKAVQDAPLGFEFKSDLVSLVIECMIRAIEARTMDTGVPEVKFPANLPRGDLGPYQRAKTLAEQKRDAIRQQVVDHDMTQGYVLTQYFYNQLKQFEKTPESLDEAIGPRVYGMDVDAQIHHAKQIDFDAQGEG
;
A
#
# COMPACT_ATOMS: atom_id res chain seq x y z
N THR A 1 0.82 -24.47 6.13
CA THR A 1 0.00 -23.99 7.24
C THR A 1 0.58 -22.67 7.67
N ASN A 2 -0.03 -21.59 7.21
CA ASN A 2 0.39 -20.25 7.64
C ASN A 2 -0.21 -19.99 9.02
N ASP A 3 0.58 -20.22 10.05
CA ASP A 3 0.21 -19.89 11.42
C ASP A 3 0.41 -18.39 11.61
N VAL A 4 -0.69 -17.64 11.69
CA VAL A 4 -0.65 -16.25 12.09
C VAL A 4 -0.32 -16.20 13.58
N VAL A 5 0.95 -15.99 13.91
CA VAL A 5 1.38 -15.79 15.29
C VAL A 5 1.06 -14.35 15.70
N VAL A 6 -0.09 -14.15 16.30
CA VAL A 6 -0.38 -12.90 16.99
C VAL A 6 0.41 -12.87 18.29
N ALA A 7 1.39 -11.97 18.38
CA ALA A 7 2.17 -11.80 19.61
C ALA A 7 1.22 -11.51 20.80
N SER A 8 1.41 -12.22 21.91
CA SER A 8 0.64 -11.99 23.13
C SER A 8 0.73 -10.52 23.57
N PRO A 9 -0.39 -9.87 23.88
CA PRO A 9 -0.39 -8.46 24.19
C PRO A 9 0.45 -8.18 25.45
N LYS A 10 1.48 -7.35 25.31
CA LYS A 10 2.12 -6.73 26.47
C LYS A 10 1.09 -5.80 27.09
N ASN A 11 0.76 -6.00 28.37
CA ASN A 11 -0.23 -5.21 29.14
C ASN A 11 -1.71 -5.37 28.73
N GLY A 12 -2.11 -6.49 28.11
CA GLY A 12 -3.52 -6.76 27.80
C GLY A 12 -4.09 -5.96 26.62
N ILE A 13 -3.29 -5.15 25.93
CA ILE A 13 -3.71 -4.38 24.74
C ILE A 13 -3.33 -5.17 23.50
N ILE A 14 -4.33 -5.52 22.68
CA ILE A 14 -4.11 -6.18 21.39
C ILE A 14 -3.68 -5.11 20.36
N PRO A 15 -2.50 -5.24 19.75
CA PRO A 15 -2.06 -4.29 18.72
C PRO A 15 -2.82 -4.54 17.42
N MET A 16 -3.99 -3.91 17.29
CA MET A 16 -4.90 -4.14 16.16
C MET A 16 -4.26 -3.89 14.78
N GLN A 17 -3.26 -3.02 14.72
CA GLN A 17 -2.49 -2.81 13.48
C GLN A 17 -1.74 -4.07 13.07
N LEU A 18 -1.07 -4.75 14.01
CA LEU A 18 -0.38 -6.02 13.72
C LEU A 18 -1.35 -7.14 13.34
N VAL A 19 -2.50 -7.21 14.01
CA VAL A 19 -3.56 -8.18 13.66
C VAL A 19 -4.04 -7.95 12.24
N ARG A 20 -4.29 -6.68 11.89
CA ARG A 20 -4.72 -6.30 10.55
C ARG A 20 -3.67 -6.63 9.49
N HIS A 21 -2.42 -6.31 9.75
CA HIS A 21 -1.30 -6.61 8.86
C HIS A 21 -1.20 -8.12 8.61
N ALA A 22 -1.21 -8.93 9.67
CA ALA A 22 -1.22 -10.39 9.57
C ALA A 22 -2.44 -10.94 8.81
N TYR A 23 -3.62 -10.34 9.00
CA TYR A 23 -4.80 -10.70 8.24
C TYR A 23 -4.66 -10.36 6.75
N LEU A 24 -4.05 -9.23 6.41
CA LEU A 24 -3.78 -8.89 5.01
C LEU A 24 -2.81 -9.88 4.36
N HIS A 25 -1.79 -10.35 5.06
CA HIS A 25 -0.95 -11.44 4.57
C HIS A 25 -1.77 -12.68 4.22
N TYR A 26 -2.65 -13.11 5.13
CA TYR A 26 -3.52 -14.27 4.90
C TYR A 26 -4.40 -14.13 3.64
N GLU A 27 -4.93 -12.94 3.37
CA GLU A 27 -5.80 -12.67 2.21
C GLU A 27 -5.01 -12.44 0.91
N ILE A 28 -3.88 -11.73 0.97
CA ILE A 28 -3.17 -11.23 -0.22
C ILE A 28 -2.13 -12.22 -0.75
N GLU A 29 -1.43 -12.94 0.13
CA GLU A 29 -0.41 -13.90 -0.29
C GLU A 29 -0.91 -14.92 -1.29
N PRO A 30 -2.04 -15.63 -1.07
CA PRO A 30 -2.51 -16.62 -2.04
C PRO A 30 -2.81 -16.03 -3.41
N LEU A 31 -3.33 -14.78 -3.43
CA LEU A 31 -3.66 -14.08 -4.68
C LEU A 31 -2.40 -13.73 -5.47
N LEU A 32 -1.33 -13.30 -4.80
CA LEU A 32 -0.07 -12.94 -5.45
C LEU A 32 0.73 -14.16 -5.85
N TYR A 33 0.77 -15.21 -5.02
CA TYR A 33 1.44 -16.48 -5.38
C TYR A 33 0.82 -17.12 -6.62
N ALA A 34 -0.48 -16.98 -6.85
CA ALA A 34 -1.13 -17.43 -8.08
C ALA A 34 -0.54 -16.79 -9.37
N HIS A 35 0.16 -15.67 -9.23
CA HIS A 35 0.77 -14.91 -10.32
C HIS A 35 2.31 -14.86 -10.24
N GLU A 36 2.94 -15.71 -9.45
CA GLU A 36 4.40 -15.77 -9.22
C GLU A 36 5.19 -15.77 -10.53
N ASN A 37 4.83 -16.62 -11.49
CA ASN A 37 5.49 -16.70 -12.79
C ASN A 37 5.48 -15.37 -13.58
N SER A 38 4.49 -14.52 -13.32
CA SER A 38 4.40 -13.19 -13.96
C SER A 38 5.36 -12.16 -13.33
N MET A 39 5.90 -12.47 -12.17
CA MET A 39 6.82 -11.61 -11.42
C MET A 39 8.28 -11.81 -11.82
N ASP A 40 8.66 -12.93 -12.48
CA ASP A 40 10.05 -13.21 -12.85
C ASP A 40 10.73 -12.06 -13.59
N ARG A 41 10.01 -11.37 -14.47
CA ARG A 41 10.48 -10.19 -15.18
C ARG A 41 10.81 -9.00 -14.26
N MET A 42 10.32 -9.00 -13.02
CA MET A 42 10.51 -7.97 -12.02
C MET A 42 11.77 -8.21 -11.16
N MET A 43 12.44 -9.36 -11.29
CA MET A 43 13.65 -9.70 -10.54
C MET A 43 14.72 -8.59 -10.50
N PRO A 44 14.91 -7.77 -11.56
CA PRO A 44 15.87 -6.67 -11.49
C PRO A 44 15.56 -5.60 -10.43
N ILE A 45 14.31 -5.53 -9.92
CA ILE A 45 13.92 -4.61 -8.84
C ILE A 45 14.69 -4.91 -7.54
N LEU A 46 14.98 -6.19 -7.26
CA LEU A 46 15.76 -6.59 -6.08
C LEU A 46 17.14 -5.91 -6.04
N LYS A 47 17.75 -5.65 -7.20
CA LYS A 47 19.03 -4.94 -7.25
C LYS A 47 18.91 -3.47 -6.82
N ALA A 48 17.77 -2.86 -7.04
CA ALA A 48 17.53 -1.47 -6.68
C ALA A 48 17.29 -1.27 -5.18
N VAL A 49 17.00 -2.33 -4.43
CA VAL A 49 16.72 -2.25 -2.98
C VAL A 49 17.82 -2.85 -2.11
N GLN A 50 18.98 -3.20 -2.68
CA GLN A 50 20.06 -3.84 -1.90
C GLN A 50 20.58 -2.95 -0.77
N ASP A 51 20.64 -1.64 -0.99
CA ASP A 51 21.13 -0.65 -0.03
C ASP A 51 20.01 -0.09 0.87
N ALA A 52 18.75 -0.49 0.65
CA ALA A 52 17.62 -0.06 1.46
C ALA A 52 17.66 -0.69 2.88
N PRO A 53 17.05 -0.08 3.90
CA PRO A 53 16.98 -0.62 5.26
C PRO A 53 15.96 -1.75 5.42
N LEU A 54 15.87 -2.64 4.45
CA LEU A 54 14.96 -3.79 4.42
C LEU A 54 15.56 -5.02 5.10
N GLY A 55 14.70 -5.88 5.64
CA GLY A 55 15.06 -7.24 6.05
C GLY A 55 15.60 -8.05 4.86
N PHE A 56 16.44 -9.04 5.16
CA PHE A 56 17.10 -9.87 4.14
C PHE A 56 16.09 -10.56 3.22
N GLU A 57 14.96 -11.01 3.76
CA GLU A 57 13.88 -11.67 3.01
C GLU A 57 13.38 -10.80 1.84
N PHE A 58 13.16 -9.51 2.06
CA PHE A 58 12.68 -8.58 1.03
C PHE A 58 13.75 -8.18 0.01
N LYS A 59 15.04 -8.38 0.33
CA LYS A 59 16.16 -8.15 -0.58
C LYS A 59 16.49 -9.37 -1.44
N SER A 60 16.10 -10.57 -1.00
CA SER A 60 16.43 -11.85 -1.62
C SER A 60 15.24 -12.53 -2.31
N ASP A 61 14.02 -12.22 -1.90
CA ASP A 61 12.79 -12.77 -2.46
C ASP A 61 11.88 -11.69 -3.00
N LEU A 62 11.71 -11.71 -4.32
CA LEU A 62 10.89 -10.72 -5.02
C LEU A 62 9.41 -10.86 -4.65
N VAL A 63 8.90 -12.09 -4.50
CA VAL A 63 7.48 -12.30 -4.21
C VAL A 63 7.14 -11.71 -2.85
N SER A 64 8.00 -11.94 -1.85
CA SER A 64 7.87 -11.35 -0.51
C SER A 64 7.89 -9.82 -0.56
N LEU A 65 8.78 -9.22 -1.36
CA LEU A 65 8.81 -7.77 -1.53
C LEU A 65 7.53 -7.22 -2.18
N VAL A 66 7.01 -7.90 -3.21
CA VAL A 66 5.77 -7.50 -3.91
C VAL A 66 4.57 -7.61 -2.97
N ILE A 67 4.46 -8.70 -2.21
CA ILE A 67 3.39 -8.92 -1.23
C ILE A 67 3.40 -7.78 -0.21
N GLU A 68 4.55 -7.51 0.40
CA GLU A 68 4.68 -6.48 1.43
C GLU A 68 4.33 -5.08 0.89
N CYS A 69 4.82 -4.72 -0.31
CA CYS A 69 4.47 -3.46 -0.95
C CYS A 69 2.96 -3.33 -1.22
N MET A 70 2.29 -4.41 -1.62
CA MET A 70 0.85 -4.43 -1.83
C MET A 70 0.10 -4.24 -0.50
N ILE A 71 0.50 -4.95 0.56
CA ILE A 71 -0.11 -4.85 1.88
C ILE A 71 0.01 -3.42 2.41
N ARG A 72 1.18 -2.81 2.35
CA ARG A 72 1.42 -1.42 2.76
C ARG A 72 0.56 -0.44 1.97
N ALA A 73 0.43 -0.65 0.68
CA ALA A 73 -0.46 0.17 -0.15
C ALA A 73 -1.93 0.05 0.28
N ILE A 74 -2.40 -1.16 0.61
CA ILE A 74 -3.76 -1.39 1.15
C ILE A 74 -3.92 -0.69 2.51
N GLU A 75 -2.92 -0.80 3.39
CA GLU A 75 -2.93 -0.16 4.71
C GLU A 75 -3.00 1.36 4.56
N ALA A 76 -2.20 1.95 3.68
CA ALA A 76 -2.24 3.38 3.39
C ALA A 76 -3.60 3.82 2.81
N ARG A 77 -4.21 3.01 1.89
CA ARG A 77 -5.53 3.33 1.31
C ARG A 77 -6.66 3.27 2.32
N THR A 78 -6.56 2.38 3.29
CA THR A 78 -7.65 2.05 4.22
C THR A 78 -7.42 2.59 5.65
N MET A 79 -6.33 3.34 5.88
CA MET A 79 -6.03 3.95 7.19
C MET A 79 -7.05 5.02 7.57
N ASP A 80 -7.28 5.17 8.86
CA ASP A 80 -7.97 6.35 9.40
C ASP A 80 -6.99 7.54 9.37
N THR A 81 -7.34 8.56 8.61
CA THR A 81 -6.53 9.78 8.50
C THR A 81 -6.88 10.83 9.54
N GLY A 82 -7.89 10.59 10.39
CA GLY A 82 -8.40 11.57 11.33
C GLY A 82 -9.10 12.79 10.69
N VAL A 83 -9.22 12.82 9.35
CA VAL A 83 -9.92 13.92 8.65
C VAL A 83 -11.42 13.65 8.67
N PRO A 84 -12.23 14.53 9.29
CA PRO A 84 -13.67 14.32 9.40
C PRO A 84 -14.37 14.17 8.05
N GLU A 85 -15.43 13.37 8.03
CA GLU A 85 -16.30 13.27 6.87
C GLU A 85 -17.15 14.53 6.73
N VAL A 86 -17.23 15.09 5.51
CA VAL A 86 -18.10 16.22 5.20
C VAL A 86 -19.51 15.70 4.97
N LYS A 87 -20.41 15.96 5.93
CA LYS A 87 -21.81 15.56 5.85
C LYS A 87 -22.61 16.63 5.12
N PHE A 88 -23.42 16.18 4.15
CA PHE A 88 -24.35 17.04 3.44
C PHE A 88 -25.71 17.02 4.19
N PRO A 89 -26.31 18.17 4.46
CA PRO A 89 -27.69 18.21 4.98
C PRO A 89 -28.68 17.55 3.99
N ALA A 90 -29.63 16.77 4.51
CA ALA A 90 -30.56 16.01 3.68
C ALA A 90 -31.43 16.90 2.74
N ASN A 91 -31.67 18.13 3.12
CA ASN A 91 -32.55 19.06 2.39
C ASN A 91 -31.79 20.30 1.86
N LEU A 92 -30.56 20.10 1.38
CA LEU A 92 -29.74 21.21 0.89
C LEU A 92 -30.27 21.69 -0.49
N PRO A 93 -30.61 22.98 -0.64
CA PRO A 93 -30.98 23.53 -1.95
C PRO A 93 -29.82 23.39 -2.96
N ARG A 94 -30.16 23.13 -4.24
CA ARG A 94 -29.11 22.96 -5.27
C ARG A 94 -28.14 24.13 -5.38
N GLY A 95 -28.61 25.36 -5.11
CA GLY A 95 -27.76 26.55 -5.12
C GLY A 95 -26.69 26.59 -4.02
N ASP A 96 -26.90 25.85 -2.93
CA ASP A 96 -26.01 25.87 -1.75
C ASP A 96 -25.02 24.68 -1.73
N LEU A 97 -25.02 23.84 -2.78
CA LEU A 97 -24.14 22.66 -2.89
C LEU A 97 -22.65 23.04 -3.01
N GLY A 98 -22.34 24.19 -3.61
CA GLY A 98 -20.97 24.58 -3.94
C GLY A 98 -20.00 24.59 -2.75
N PRO A 99 -20.36 25.22 -1.60
CA PRO A 99 -19.51 25.22 -0.41
C PRO A 99 -19.23 23.82 0.13
N TYR A 100 -20.22 22.94 0.15
CA TYR A 100 -20.08 21.54 0.62
C TYR A 100 -19.22 20.71 -0.33
N GLN A 101 -19.39 20.87 -1.63
CA GLN A 101 -18.54 20.20 -2.63
C GLN A 101 -17.07 20.62 -2.48
N ARG A 102 -16.81 21.93 -2.29
CA ARG A 102 -15.45 22.44 -2.03
C ARG A 102 -14.87 21.86 -0.73
N ALA A 103 -15.68 21.84 0.34
CA ALA A 103 -15.26 21.25 1.62
C ALA A 103 -14.94 19.75 1.48
N LYS A 104 -15.76 18.99 0.73
CA LYS A 104 -15.52 17.56 0.44
C LYS A 104 -14.22 17.38 -0.32
N THR A 105 -14.01 18.13 -1.41
CA THR A 105 -12.77 18.07 -2.19
C THR A 105 -11.54 18.39 -1.34
N LEU A 106 -11.62 19.42 -0.48
CA LEU A 106 -10.52 19.76 0.41
C LEU A 106 -10.25 18.67 1.44
N ALA A 107 -11.29 18.05 1.99
CA ALA A 107 -11.14 16.93 2.91
C ALA A 107 -10.50 15.71 2.22
N GLU A 108 -10.89 15.40 0.98
CA GLU A 108 -10.27 14.34 0.18
C GLU A 108 -8.80 14.63 -0.12
N GLN A 109 -8.46 15.86 -0.50
CA GLN A 109 -7.07 16.27 -0.71
C GLN A 109 -6.22 16.12 0.56
N LYS A 110 -6.77 16.50 1.72
CA LYS A 110 -6.09 16.32 3.02
C LYS A 110 -5.85 14.84 3.34
N ARG A 111 -6.86 13.98 3.13
CA ARG A 111 -6.71 12.52 3.31
C ARG A 111 -5.64 11.95 2.39
N ASP A 112 -5.69 12.32 1.11
CA ASP A 112 -4.70 11.85 0.12
C ASP A 112 -3.29 12.32 0.49
N ALA A 113 -3.12 13.56 0.97
CA ALA A 113 -1.81 14.05 1.41
C ALA A 113 -1.25 13.26 2.61
N ILE A 114 -2.10 12.94 3.61
CA ILE A 114 -1.69 12.13 4.79
C ILE A 114 -1.30 10.71 4.33
N ARG A 115 -2.09 10.09 3.48
CA ARG A 115 -1.80 8.77 2.93
C ARG A 115 -0.51 8.74 2.11
N GLN A 116 -0.28 9.80 1.31
CA GLN A 116 0.93 9.92 0.51
C GLN A 116 2.18 10.01 1.40
N GLN A 117 2.14 10.71 2.53
CA GLN A 117 3.25 10.75 3.49
C GLN A 117 3.62 9.35 4.01
N VAL A 118 2.62 8.48 4.24
CA VAL A 118 2.88 7.09 4.65
C VAL A 118 3.54 6.31 3.51
N VAL A 119 3.02 6.45 2.29
CA VAL A 119 3.60 5.81 1.10
C VAL A 119 5.03 6.28 0.87
N ASP A 120 5.29 7.59 0.96
CA ASP A 120 6.64 8.16 0.79
C ASP A 120 7.61 7.59 1.84
N HIS A 121 7.17 7.48 3.09
CA HIS A 121 7.97 6.85 4.14
C HIS A 121 8.25 5.37 3.84
N ASP A 122 7.24 4.58 3.43
CA ASP A 122 7.45 3.18 3.04
C ASP A 122 8.46 3.07 1.88
N MET A 123 8.40 4.00 0.92
CA MET A 123 9.36 4.05 -0.20
C MET A 123 10.79 4.30 0.31
N THR A 124 11.00 5.21 1.27
CA THR A 124 12.34 5.45 1.86
C THR A 124 12.85 4.28 2.70
N GLN A 125 11.94 3.46 3.24
CA GLN A 125 12.28 2.20 3.89
C GLN A 125 12.66 1.07 2.92
N GLY A 126 12.47 1.27 1.61
CA GLY A 126 12.83 0.32 0.56
C GLY A 126 11.67 -0.48 -0.04
N TYR A 127 10.44 -0.26 0.40
CA TYR A 127 9.24 -0.87 -0.20
C TYR A 127 8.85 -0.15 -1.49
N VAL A 128 9.76 -0.21 -2.47
CA VAL A 128 9.78 0.65 -3.67
C VAL A 128 8.58 0.50 -4.63
N LEU A 129 7.77 -0.53 -4.47
CA LEU A 129 6.56 -0.73 -5.27
C LEU A 129 5.28 -0.23 -4.58
N THR A 130 5.37 0.27 -3.34
CA THR A 130 4.18 0.73 -2.59
C THR A 130 3.45 1.84 -3.32
N GLN A 131 4.18 2.81 -3.91
CA GLN A 131 3.57 3.88 -4.70
C GLN A 131 2.81 3.36 -5.93
N TYR A 132 3.38 2.37 -6.63
CA TYR A 132 2.72 1.74 -7.77
C TYR A 132 1.38 1.12 -7.36
N PHE A 133 1.40 0.25 -6.35
CA PHE A 133 0.19 -0.41 -5.87
C PHE A 133 -0.82 0.56 -5.27
N TYR A 134 -0.37 1.58 -4.56
CA TYR A 134 -1.23 2.65 -4.05
C TYR A 134 -2.03 3.31 -5.18
N ASN A 135 -1.37 3.65 -6.29
CA ASN A 135 -2.02 4.23 -7.45
C ASN A 135 -2.98 3.25 -8.14
N GLN A 136 -2.59 1.96 -8.24
CA GLN A 136 -3.45 0.91 -8.81
C GLN A 136 -4.71 0.69 -7.97
N LEU A 137 -4.58 0.66 -6.64
CA LEU A 137 -5.71 0.53 -5.73
C LEU A 137 -6.66 1.74 -5.80
N LYS A 138 -6.14 2.95 -5.97
CA LYS A 138 -6.96 4.16 -6.18
C LYS A 138 -7.81 4.08 -7.46
N GLN A 139 -7.34 3.37 -8.49
CA GLN A 139 -8.14 3.08 -9.69
C GLN A 139 -9.12 1.94 -9.44
N PHE A 140 -8.65 0.86 -8.80
CA PHE A 140 -9.45 -0.31 -8.44
C PHE A 140 -10.70 0.05 -7.65
N GLU A 141 -10.60 0.94 -6.64
CA GLU A 141 -11.73 1.41 -5.82
C GLU A 141 -12.90 2.01 -6.64
N LYS A 142 -12.67 2.33 -7.90
CA LYS A 142 -13.68 2.89 -8.82
C LYS A 142 -14.32 1.84 -9.74
N THR A 143 -13.85 0.61 -9.67
CA THR A 143 -14.31 -0.50 -10.51
C THR A 143 -15.16 -1.46 -9.69
N PRO A 144 -16.09 -2.22 -10.32
CA PRO A 144 -16.87 -3.25 -9.65
C PRO A 144 -16.14 -4.59 -9.53
N GLU A 145 -14.86 -4.68 -9.96
CA GLU A 145 -14.06 -5.89 -9.95
C GLU A 145 -13.75 -6.35 -8.52
N SER A 146 -13.62 -7.66 -8.31
CA SER A 146 -13.03 -8.21 -7.09
C SER A 146 -11.51 -8.03 -7.10
N LEU A 147 -10.88 -8.08 -5.91
CA LEU A 147 -9.41 -7.96 -5.84
C LEU A 147 -8.72 -9.14 -6.52
N ASP A 148 -9.30 -10.33 -6.44
CA ASP A 148 -8.82 -11.55 -7.10
C ASP A 148 -8.74 -11.37 -8.63
N GLU A 149 -9.78 -10.82 -9.24
CA GLU A 149 -9.80 -10.52 -10.68
C GLU A 149 -8.82 -9.39 -11.05
N ALA A 150 -8.65 -8.43 -10.16
CA ALA A 150 -7.93 -7.20 -10.41
C ALA A 150 -6.41 -7.32 -10.25
N ILE A 151 -5.91 -8.24 -9.41
CA ILE A 151 -4.51 -8.28 -8.98
C ILE A 151 -3.57 -8.76 -10.09
N GLY A 152 -3.95 -9.80 -10.81
CA GLY A 152 -3.16 -10.38 -11.89
C GLY A 152 -2.82 -9.38 -13.00
N PRO A 153 -3.81 -8.72 -13.62
CA PRO A 153 -3.57 -7.67 -14.61
C PRO A 153 -2.68 -6.53 -14.12
N ARG A 154 -2.77 -6.16 -12.82
CA ARG A 154 -1.94 -5.10 -12.24
C ARG A 154 -0.50 -5.53 -12.03
N VAL A 155 -0.25 -6.76 -11.64
CA VAL A 155 1.12 -7.32 -11.56
C VAL A 155 1.70 -7.46 -12.97
N TYR A 156 0.96 -8.07 -13.90
CA TYR A 156 1.41 -8.28 -15.27
C TYR A 156 1.61 -6.98 -16.04
N GLY A 157 0.75 -5.98 -15.85
CA GLY A 157 0.79 -4.68 -16.55
C GLY A 157 1.82 -3.68 -16.01
N MET A 158 2.59 -4.02 -14.97
CA MET A 158 3.60 -3.13 -14.41
C MET A 158 4.71 -2.83 -15.42
N ASP A 159 5.03 -1.54 -15.61
CA ASP A 159 6.24 -1.12 -16.32
C ASP A 159 7.44 -1.25 -15.36
N VAL A 160 8.15 -2.35 -15.47
CA VAL A 160 9.27 -2.70 -14.58
C VAL A 160 10.43 -1.71 -14.71
N ASP A 161 10.75 -1.27 -15.94
CA ASP A 161 11.85 -0.33 -16.18
C ASP A 161 11.55 1.02 -15.55
N ALA A 162 10.31 1.48 -15.64
CA ALA A 162 9.87 2.70 -14.97
C ALA A 162 9.97 2.56 -13.44
N GLN A 163 9.60 1.41 -12.86
CA GLN A 163 9.72 1.18 -11.41
C GLN A 163 11.19 1.13 -10.97
N ILE A 164 12.07 0.49 -11.73
CA ILE A 164 13.51 0.47 -11.45
C ILE A 164 14.10 1.88 -11.51
N HIS A 165 13.71 2.66 -12.53
CA HIS A 165 14.16 4.05 -12.64
C HIS A 165 13.71 4.88 -11.45
N HIS A 166 12.47 4.73 -11.03
CA HIS A 166 11.92 5.41 -9.86
C HIS A 166 12.65 4.99 -8.57
N ALA A 167 12.82 3.69 -8.36
CA ALA A 167 13.52 3.16 -7.17
C ALA A 167 14.95 3.72 -7.02
N LYS A 168 15.67 3.90 -8.12
CA LYS A 168 17.01 4.50 -8.12
C LYS A 168 17.06 5.98 -7.75
N GLN A 169 15.92 6.66 -7.76
CA GLN A 169 15.81 8.07 -7.38
C GLN A 169 15.45 8.26 -5.91
N ILE A 170 15.13 7.16 -5.21
CA ILE A 170 14.76 7.20 -3.80
C ILE A 170 16.05 7.32 -2.97
N ASP A 171 16.06 8.30 -2.09
CA ASP A 171 17.07 8.41 -1.05
C ASP A 171 16.58 7.57 0.15
N PHE A 172 17.16 6.38 0.30
CA PHE A 172 16.75 5.46 1.36
C PHE A 172 17.20 5.98 2.72
N ASP A 173 16.37 5.74 3.73
CA ASP A 173 16.73 6.04 5.11
C ASP A 173 18.01 5.27 5.51
N ALA A 174 18.84 5.89 6.32
CA ALA A 174 20.02 5.22 6.85
C ALA A 174 19.60 3.96 7.63
N GLN A 175 20.31 2.85 7.41
CA GLN A 175 20.09 1.66 8.24
C GLN A 175 20.31 2.07 9.69
N GLY A 176 19.27 2.00 10.52
CA GLY A 176 19.41 2.19 11.95
C GLY A 176 20.43 1.17 12.45
N GLU A 177 21.49 1.65 13.08
CA GLU A 177 22.39 0.77 13.83
C GLU A 177 21.54 0.12 14.94
N GLY A 178 21.17 -1.16 14.70
CA GLY A 178 20.39 -1.97 15.62
C GLY A 178 21.26 -2.65 16.67
#